data_34ce02ece57e123d8610ee55add8b90a
#
_entry.id   34ce02ece57e123d8610ee55add8b90a
#
_cell.length_a   1.000
_cell.length_b   1.000
_cell.length_c   1.000
_cell.angle_alpha   90.00
_cell.angle_beta   90.00
_cell.angle_gamma   90.00
#
_symmetry.space_group_name_H-M   'P 1'
#
loop_
_entity.id
_entity.type
_entity.pdbx_description
1 polymer ?
#
loop_
_entity_poly.entity_id
_entity_poly.type
_entity_poly.pdbx_seq_one_letter_code
_entity_poly.pdbx_strand_id
1 'polypeptide(L)'
;FRSAEIGGFAMMSIDASMTANAGWLCYEGNNDDEGDPVIHEMAHTLNHVVFEATNELYFYENIYKLAEEALENGDWEEGAQAIADGVPLSDMIGEFFAINTENFIISNSPDLKYGTRENIKKYNPAMYELFARYYPTEPWSYCNDGVER
;
A
#
# COMPACT_ATOMS: atom_id res chain seq x y z
N PHE A 1 -21.03 4.36 9.92
CA PHE A 1 -20.38 4.02 8.67
C PHE A 1 -21.00 2.76 8.11
N ARG A 2 -21.68 2.89 6.99
CA ARG A 2 -22.13 1.79 6.18
C ARG A 2 -21.25 1.79 4.96
N SER A 3 -20.31 0.96 4.85
CA SER A 3 -20.04 0.45 3.54
C SER A 3 -19.20 -0.80 3.62
N ALA A 4 -19.77 -1.86 3.09
CA ALA A 4 -19.04 -3.02 2.65
C ALA A 4 -18.02 -2.70 1.54
N GLU A 5 -17.96 -1.45 1.10
CA GLU A 5 -17.12 -0.94 0.01
C GLU A 5 -15.86 -0.22 0.50
N ILE A 6 -15.76 0.11 1.81
CA ILE A 6 -14.55 0.73 2.38
C ILE A 6 -13.84 -0.29 3.24
N GLY A 7 -12.62 -0.67 2.83
CA GLY A 7 -11.76 -1.60 3.56
C GLY A 7 -11.28 -1.03 4.89
N GLY A 8 -10.97 0.25 4.92
CA GLY A 8 -10.52 0.96 6.11
C GLY A 8 -10.29 2.43 5.85
N PHE A 9 -9.87 3.16 6.86
CA PHE A 9 -9.31 4.50 6.73
C PHE A 9 -8.44 4.85 7.93
N ALA A 10 -7.46 5.72 7.72
CA ALA A 10 -6.64 6.31 8.76
C ALA A 10 -7.05 7.76 9.02
N MET A 11 -7.16 8.16 10.28
CA MET A 11 -7.39 9.55 10.66
C MET A 11 -6.06 10.18 11.07
N MET A 12 -5.62 11.16 10.29
CA MET A 12 -4.38 11.90 10.52
C MET A 12 -4.64 13.07 11.45
N SER A 13 -4.49 12.84 12.73
CA SER A 13 -4.57 13.85 13.77
C SER A 13 -3.53 13.59 14.86
N ILE A 14 -3.46 14.45 15.88
CA ILE A 14 -2.58 14.25 17.04
C ILE A 14 -2.84 12.88 17.71
N ASP A 15 -4.08 12.42 17.64
CA ASP A 15 -4.52 11.11 18.15
C ASP A 15 -4.76 10.15 16.96
N ALA A 16 -3.75 9.95 16.11
CA ALA A 16 -3.86 9.13 14.93
C ALA A 16 -4.58 7.81 15.22
N SER A 17 -5.64 7.54 14.47
CA SER A 17 -6.44 6.34 14.60
C SER A 17 -6.76 5.78 13.23
N MET A 18 -6.91 4.47 13.15
CA MET A 18 -7.40 3.81 11.96
C MET A 18 -8.57 2.90 12.29
N THR A 19 -9.40 2.64 11.30
CA THR A 19 -10.45 1.65 11.35
C THR A 19 -10.33 0.74 10.14
N ALA A 20 -10.62 -0.53 10.31
CA ALA A 20 -10.66 -1.49 9.23
C ALA A 20 -12.01 -2.20 9.21
N ASN A 21 -12.46 -2.59 8.01
CA ASN A 21 -13.63 -3.42 7.86
C ASN A 21 -13.29 -4.85 8.34
N ALA A 22 -14.03 -5.34 9.34
CA ALA A 22 -13.78 -6.66 9.91
C ALA A 22 -13.92 -7.80 8.88
N GLY A 23 -14.68 -7.62 7.80
CA GLY A 23 -14.80 -8.58 6.71
C GLY A 23 -13.49 -8.77 5.90
N TRP A 24 -12.56 -7.83 6.01
CA TRP A 24 -11.29 -7.83 5.26
C TRP A 24 -10.10 -8.23 6.13
N LEU A 25 -10.34 -8.57 7.39
CA LEU A 25 -9.27 -9.02 8.29
C LEU A 25 -9.12 -10.55 8.21
N CYS A 26 -7.90 -11.03 8.37
CA CYS A 26 -7.60 -12.44 8.33
C CYS A 26 -8.03 -13.16 9.62
N TYR A 27 -9.26 -13.60 9.68
CA TYR A 27 -9.79 -14.47 10.74
C TYR A 27 -10.57 -15.64 10.13
N GLU A 28 -10.84 -16.64 10.93
CA GLU A 28 -11.57 -17.84 10.48
C GLU A 28 -12.95 -17.46 9.91
N GLY A 29 -13.20 -17.87 8.66
CA GLY A 29 -14.44 -17.56 7.94
C GLY A 29 -14.45 -16.28 7.13
N ASN A 30 -13.37 -15.49 7.16
CA ASN A 30 -13.18 -14.40 6.22
C ASN A 30 -12.67 -14.94 4.88
N ASN A 31 -13.34 -14.58 3.81
CA ASN A 31 -13.02 -15.02 2.44
C ASN A 31 -12.69 -13.84 1.51
N ASP A 32 -12.48 -12.65 2.06
CA ASP A 32 -12.13 -11.48 1.24
C ASP A 32 -10.62 -11.51 0.95
N ASP A 33 -10.28 -11.75 -0.30
CA ASP A 33 -8.91 -11.83 -0.82
C ASP A 33 -8.41 -10.46 -1.34
N GLU A 34 -9.16 -9.37 -1.09
CA GLU A 34 -8.95 -8.07 -1.73
C GLU A 34 -7.91 -7.19 -1.01
N GLY A 35 -7.08 -7.77 -0.15
CA GLY A 35 -6.00 -7.05 0.47
C GLY A 35 -6.03 -7.01 1.99
N ASP A 36 -5.18 -6.18 2.57
CA ASP A 36 -5.06 -6.03 4.02
C ASP A 36 -5.23 -4.57 4.45
N PRO A 37 -6.44 -4.17 4.84
CA PRO A 37 -6.72 -2.79 5.20
C PRO A 37 -5.91 -2.30 6.41
N VAL A 38 -5.42 -3.19 7.27
CA VAL A 38 -4.57 -2.78 8.41
C VAL A 38 -3.21 -2.33 7.93
N ILE A 39 -2.57 -3.10 7.06
CA ILE A 39 -1.27 -2.73 6.48
C ILE A 39 -1.42 -1.49 5.59
N HIS A 40 -2.48 -1.42 4.80
CA HIS A 40 -2.78 -0.26 3.95
C HIS A 40 -2.87 1.03 4.76
N GLU A 41 -3.72 1.06 5.77
CA GLU A 41 -3.93 2.24 6.61
C GLU A 41 -2.70 2.57 7.49
N MET A 42 -1.94 1.56 7.90
CA MET A 42 -0.65 1.78 8.55
C MET A 42 0.35 2.49 7.65
N ALA A 43 0.35 2.21 6.35
CA ALA A 43 1.21 2.92 5.41
C ALA A 43 0.84 4.41 5.32
N HIS A 44 -0.45 4.75 5.25
CA HIS A 44 -0.88 6.14 5.34
C HIS A 44 -0.42 6.81 6.63
N THR A 45 -0.55 6.11 7.77
CA THR A 45 -0.07 6.61 9.06
C THR A 45 1.44 6.85 9.05
N LEU A 46 2.23 5.91 8.51
CA LEU A 46 3.67 6.06 8.38
C LEU A 46 4.04 7.27 7.51
N ASN A 47 3.35 7.44 6.37
CA ASN A 47 3.56 8.57 5.48
C ASN A 47 3.34 9.91 6.21
N HIS A 48 2.16 10.09 6.79
CA HIS A 48 1.78 11.38 7.37
C HIS A 48 2.41 11.67 8.73
N VAL A 49 2.51 10.66 9.61
CA VAL A 49 2.97 10.88 10.99
C VAL A 49 4.50 10.79 11.11
N VAL A 50 5.15 9.95 10.29
CA VAL A 50 6.59 9.75 10.39
C VAL A 50 7.33 10.49 9.28
N PHE A 51 7.06 10.20 8.02
CA PHE A 51 7.83 10.76 6.90
C PHE A 51 7.62 12.27 6.75
N GLU A 52 6.39 12.74 6.87
CA GLU A 52 6.08 14.16 6.82
C GLU A 52 6.68 14.90 8.01
N ALA A 53 6.50 14.38 9.24
CA ALA A 53 7.03 15.01 10.45
C ALA A 53 8.56 15.04 10.50
N THR A 54 9.24 14.08 9.89
CA THR A 54 10.71 14.01 9.84
C THR A 54 11.27 14.65 8.57
N ASN A 55 10.43 15.10 7.65
CA ASN A 55 10.79 15.62 6.33
C ASN A 55 11.69 14.62 5.57
N GLU A 56 11.22 13.37 5.43
CA GLU A 56 11.97 12.28 4.79
C GLU A 56 12.04 12.49 3.26
N LEU A 57 12.96 13.35 2.84
CA LEU A 57 13.11 13.75 1.44
C LEU A 57 13.42 12.57 0.52
N TYR A 58 14.24 11.62 0.97
CA TYR A 58 14.57 10.45 0.16
C TYR A 58 13.31 9.67 -0.20
N PHE A 59 12.38 9.49 0.73
CA PHE A 59 11.10 8.84 0.47
C PHE A 59 10.30 9.61 -0.59
N TYR A 60 10.06 10.90 -0.38
CA TYR A 60 9.20 11.69 -1.26
C TYR A 60 9.74 11.83 -2.68
N GLU A 61 11.05 12.05 -2.83
CA GLU A 61 11.68 12.15 -4.14
C GLU A 61 11.58 10.85 -4.95
N ASN A 62 11.64 9.71 -4.28
CA ASN A 62 11.60 8.41 -4.94
C ASN A 62 10.18 7.90 -5.17
N ILE A 63 9.28 8.00 -4.18
CA ILE A 63 7.92 7.49 -4.34
C ILE A 63 7.14 8.24 -5.43
N TYR A 64 7.32 9.56 -5.52
CA TYR A 64 6.70 10.37 -6.56
C TYR A 64 7.12 9.94 -7.96
N LYS A 65 8.44 9.78 -8.15
CA LYS A 65 9.02 9.30 -9.40
C LYS A 65 8.51 7.90 -9.78
N LEU A 66 8.43 6.98 -8.81
CA LEU A 66 7.93 5.64 -9.04
C LEU A 66 6.45 5.62 -9.44
N ALA A 67 5.64 6.51 -8.85
CA ALA A 67 4.24 6.66 -9.21
C ALA A 67 4.08 7.24 -10.64
N GLU A 68 4.87 8.25 -11.01
CA GLU A 68 4.90 8.77 -12.38
C GLU A 68 5.29 7.69 -13.39
N GLU A 69 6.35 6.94 -13.12
CA GLU A 69 6.79 5.81 -13.97
C GLU A 69 5.71 4.72 -14.09
N ALA A 70 5.00 4.40 -13.02
CA ALA A 70 3.92 3.43 -13.03
C ALA A 70 2.74 3.90 -13.91
N LEU A 71 2.39 5.18 -13.84
CA LEU A 71 1.36 5.78 -14.71
C LEU A 71 1.78 5.74 -16.18
N GLU A 72 2.99 6.18 -16.50
CA GLU A 72 3.52 6.20 -17.87
C GLU A 72 3.55 4.79 -18.50
N ASN A 73 3.84 3.78 -17.69
CA ASN A 73 3.88 2.38 -18.12
C ASN A 73 2.51 1.68 -18.13
N GLY A 74 1.46 2.32 -17.61
CA GLY A 74 0.13 1.71 -17.45
C GLY A 74 0.08 0.65 -16.34
N ASP A 75 0.96 0.73 -15.36
CA ASP A 75 1.10 -0.23 -14.26
C ASP A 75 0.26 0.15 -13.03
N TRP A 76 -0.44 1.28 -13.08
CA TRP A 76 -1.29 1.78 -12.00
C TRP A 76 -2.60 2.34 -12.55
N GLU A 77 -3.53 1.42 -12.81
CA GLU A 77 -4.81 1.72 -13.46
C GLU A 77 -5.70 2.63 -12.61
N GLU A 78 -5.78 2.40 -11.30
CA GLU A 78 -6.56 3.21 -10.37
C GLU A 78 -6.05 4.66 -10.33
N GLY A 79 -4.74 4.87 -10.23
CA GLY A 79 -4.15 6.20 -10.29
C GLY A 79 -4.41 6.90 -11.61
N ALA A 80 -4.33 6.17 -12.73
CA ALA A 80 -4.63 6.70 -14.05
C ALA A 80 -6.10 7.15 -14.17
N GLN A 81 -7.03 6.38 -13.62
CA GLN A 81 -8.45 6.75 -13.59
C GLN A 81 -8.70 7.97 -12.72
N ALA A 82 -8.14 8.02 -11.52
CA ALA A 82 -8.29 9.17 -10.61
C ALA A 82 -7.79 10.47 -11.23
N ILE A 83 -6.63 10.42 -11.92
CA ILE A 83 -6.07 11.57 -12.62
C ILE A 83 -6.97 11.98 -13.80
N ALA A 84 -7.53 11.02 -14.53
CA ALA A 84 -8.49 11.31 -15.60
C ALA A 84 -9.77 11.98 -15.07
N ASP A 85 -10.16 11.68 -13.83
CA ASP A 85 -11.29 12.30 -13.12
C ASP A 85 -10.91 13.64 -12.46
N GLY A 86 -9.68 14.11 -12.63
CA GLY A 86 -9.21 15.42 -12.20
C GLY A 86 -8.56 15.46 -10.82
N VAL A 87 -8.25 14.31 -10.23
CA VAL A 87 -7.49 14.24 -8.97
C VAL A 87 -6.01 14.46 -9.27
N PRO A 88 -5.33 15.41 -8.60
CA PRO A 88 -3.91 15.64 -8.84
C PRO A 88 -3.08 14.44 -8.34
N LEU A 89 -1.98 14.14 -9.03
CA LEU A 89 -1.08 13.05 -8.65
C LEU A 89 -0.59 13.19 -7.20
N SER A 90 -0.34 14.42 -6.75
CA SER A 90 0.08 14.69 -5.37
C SER A 90 -0.86 14.09 -4.31
N ASP A 91 -2.15 14.04 -4.61
CA ASP A 91 -3.16 13.55 -3.68
C ASP A 91 -3.28 12.01 -3.75
N MET A 92 -2.77 11.41 -4.83
CA MET A 92 -2.78 9.96 -5.04
C MET A 92 -1.48 9.25 -4.59
N ILE A 93 -0.43 9.99 -4.25
CA ILE A 93 0.85 9.38 -3.83
C ILE A 93 0.70 8.52 -2.58
N GLY A 94 -0.15 8.94 -1.64
CA GLY A 94 -0.45 8.16 -0.45
C GLY A 94 -1.05 6.78 -0.78
N GLU A 95 -2.00 6.74 -1.71
CA GLU A 95 -2.62 5.50 -2.18
C GLU A 95 -1.61 4.60 -2.90
N PHE A 96 -0.82 5.16 -3.80
CA PHE A 96 0.26 4.42 -4.47
C PHE A 96 1.21 3.77 -3.47
N PHE A 97 1.61 4.52 -2.45
CA PHE A 97 2.47 4.01 -1.39
C PHE A 97 1.78 2.92 -0.56
N ALA A 98 0.53 3.12 -0.16
CA ALA A 98 -0.20 2.18 0.69
C ALA A 98 -0.42 0.84 -0.01
N ILE A 99 -0.89 0.83 -1.26
CA ILE A 99 -1.10 -0.38 -2.06
C ILE A 99 0.21 -1.16 -2.24
N ASN A 100 1.29 -0.46 -2.61
CA ASN A 100 2.57 -1.13 -2.82
C ASN A 100 3.25 -1.58 -1.51
N THR A 101 2.99 -0.90 -0.38
CA THR A 101 3.39 -1.37 0.95
C THR A 101 2.73 -2.69 1.30
N GLU A 102 1.43 -2.78 1.08
CA GLU A 102 0.66 -3.99 1.30
C GLU A 102 1.22 -5.15 0.49
N ASN A 103 1.37 -4.96 -0.82
CA ASN A 103 1.94 -5.96 -1.72
C ASN A 103 3.37 -6.36 -1.34
N PHE A 104 4.18 -5.42 -0.86
CA PHE A 104 5.55 -5.69 -0.41
C PHE A 104 5.60 -6.51 0.87
N ILE A 105 4.70 -6.27 1.82
CA ILE A 105 4.71 -6.94 3.13
C ILE A 105 4.05 -8.31 3.05
N ILE A 106 2.83 -8.41 2.53
CA ILE A 106 2.02 -9.64 2.58
C ILE A 106 1.96 -10.43 1.27
N SER A 107 2.38 -9.84 0.14
CA SER A 107 2.49 -10.56 -1.15
C SER A 107 1.21 -11.28 -1.59
N ASN A 108 0.06 -10.61 -1.50
CA ASN A 108 -1.27 -11.21 -1.64
C ASN A 108 -1.79 -11.35 -3.07
N SER A 109 -1.14 -10.73 -4.04
CA SER A 109 -1.64 -10.67 -5.43
C SER A 109 -0.61 -11.14 -6.45
N PRO A 110 -0.26 -12.44 -6.51
CA PRO A 110 0.82 -12.96 -7.35
C PRO A 110 0.62 -12.76 -8.86
N ASP A 111 -0.62 -12.62 -9.29
CA ASP A 111 -0.97 -12.43 -10.70
C ASP A 111 -0.77 -10.98 -11.17
N LEU A 112 -0.64 -10.04 -10.26
CA LEU A 112 -0.35 -8.64 -10.58
C LEU A 112 1.16 -8.41 -10.73
N LYS A 113 1.54 -7.50 -11.61
CA LYS A 113 2.93 -7.14 -11.90
C LYS A 113 3.71 -6.74 -10.64
N TYR A 114 3.09 -6.00 -9.73
CA TYR A 114 3.66 -5.57 -8.46
C TYR A 114 2.94 -6.14 -7.24
N GLY A 115 2.19 -7.22 -7.41
CA GLY A 115 1.34 -7.79 -6.38
C GLY A 115 2.07 -8.65 -5.33
N THR A 116 3.37 -8.86 -5.49
CA THR A 116 4.23 -9.55 -4.51
C THR A 116 5.59 -8.89 -4.42
N ARG A 117 6.27 -9.10 -3.29
CA ARG A 117 7.65 -8.62 -3.09
C ARG A 117 8.60 -9.12 -4.17
N GLU A 118 8.49 -10.37 -4.57
CA GLU A 118 9.29 -10.99 -5.63
C GLU A 118 9.01 -10.34 -6.97
N ASN A 119 7.75 -10.09 -7.27
CA ASN A 119 7.36 -9.39 -8.49
C ASN A 119 7.86 -7.94 -8.49
N ILE A 120 7.71 -7.22 -7.38
CA ILE A 120 8.27 -5.87 -7.22
C ILE A 120 9.78 -5.91 -7.48
N LYS A 121 10.53 -6.82 -6.83
CA LYS A 121 11.97 -6.97 -7.02
C LYS A 121 12.36 -7.27 -8.47
N LYS A 122 11.57 -8.08 -9.15
CA LYS A 122 11.82 -8.49 -10.54
C LYS A 122 11.54 -7.39 -11.55
N TYR A 123 10.41 -6.69 -11.41
CA TYR A 123 9.89 -5.78 -12.42
C TYR A 123 10.21 -4.31 -12.14
N ASN A 124 10.41 -3.95 -10.89
CA ASN A 124 10.81 -2.60 -10.46
C ASN A 124 11.81 -2.66 -9.29
N PRO A 125 13.10 -2.95 -9.55
CA PRO A 125 14.13 -2.99 -8.52
C PRO A 125 14.25 -1.69 -7.71
N ALA A 126 13.99 -0.53 -8.31
CA ALA A 126 14.05 0.75 -7.62
C ALA A 126 12.94 0.87 -6.56
N MET A 127 11.75 0.40 -6.88
CA MET A 127 10.64 0.30 -5.91
C MET A 127 10.99 -0.67 -4.77
N TYR A 128 11.54 -1.84 -5.11
CA TYR A 128 11.99 -2.80 -4.10
C TYR A 128 13.02 -2.18 -3.14
N GLU A 129 14.02 -1.49 -3.65
CA GLU A 129 15.06 -0.81 -2.88
C GLU A 129 14.48 0.26 -1.95
N LEU A 130 13.50 1.03 -2.44
CA LEU A 130 12.80 2.02 -1.64
C LEU A 130 12.09 1.36 -0.45
N PHE A 131 11.29 0.34 -0.70
CA PHE A 131 10.53 -0.34 0.35
C PHE A 131 11.42 -1.11 1.33
N ALA A 132 12.45 -1.81 0.83
CA ALA A 132 13.43 -2.53 1.67
C ALA A 132 14.22 -1.62 2.61
N ARG A 133 14.27 -0.32 2.35
CA ARG A 133 14.87 0.67 3.26
C ARG A 133 14.05 0.89 4.53
N TYR A 134 12.74 0.75 4.44
CA TYR A 134 11.81 1.06 5.53
C TYR A 134 11.14 -0.16 6.14
N TYR A 135 11.05 -1.26 5.39
CA TYR A 135 10.34 -2.46 5.80
C TYR A 135 11.25 -3.69 5.87
N PRO A 136 10.91 -4.67 6.73
CA PRO A 136 11.56 -5.97 6.71
C PRO A 136 11.41 -6.64 5.34
N THR A 137 12.46 -7.35 4.91
CA THR A 137 12.46 -8.11 3.66
C THR A 137 12.17 -9.60 3.86
N GLU A 138 12.12 -10.04 5.10
CA GLU A 138 11.72 -11.41 5.44
C GLU A 138 10.20 -11.55 5.32
N PRO A 139 9.71 -12.71 4.89
CA PRO A 139 8.29 -12.99 4.84
C PRO A 139 7.64 -12.80 6.22
N TRP A 140 6.51 -12.12 6.24
CA TRP A 140 5.74 -11.92 7.46
C TRP A 140 4.26 -12.05 7.18
N SER A 141 3.54 -12.70 8.07
CA SER A 141 2.08 -12.75 8.06
C SER A 141 1.57 -12.83 9.49
N TYR A 142 0.53 -12.09 9.78
CA TYR A 142 -0.22 -12.23 11.04
C TYR A 142 -1.45 -13.13 10.86
N CYS A 143 -1.75 -13.51 9.63
CA CYS A 143 -2.81 -14.46 9.32
C CYS A 143 -2.29 -15.89 9.50
N ASN A 144 -2.80 -16.64 10.47
CA ASN A 144 -2.50 -18.05 10.70
C ASN A 144 -3.41 -18.96 9.85
N ASP A 145 -3.53 -18.68 8.57
CA ASP A 145 -4.37 -19.44 7.64
C ASP A 145 -3.64 -20.62 6.98
N GLY A 146 -2.36 -20.81 7.32
CA GLY A 146 -1.52 -21.85 6.73
C GLY A 146 -1.06 -21.57 5.31
N VAL A 147 -1.34 -20.38 4.78
CA VAL A 147 -0.84 -19.91 3.50
C VAL A 147 0.46 -19.15 3.75
N GLU A 148 1.57 -19.62 3.21
CA GLU A 148 2.81 -18.84 3.12
C GLU A 148 2.57 -17.73 2.06
N ARG A 149 2.52 -16.49 2.51
CA ARG A 149 2.34 -15.31 1.67
C ARG A 149 3.63 -14.52 1.53
#